data_86b651bd6b127839aff90efa7c5283d3
#
_entry.id   86b651bd6b127839aff90efa7c5283d3
#
_cell.length_a   1.000
_cell.length_b   1.000
_cell.length_c   1.000
_cell.angle_alpha   90.00
_cell.angle_beta   90.00
_cell.angle_gamma   90.00
#
_symmetry.space_group_name_H-M   'P 1'
#
loop_
_entity.id
_entity.type
_entity.pdbx_description
1 polymer ?
#
loop_
_entity_poly.entity_id
_entity_poly.type
_entity_poly.pdbx_seq_one_letter_code
_entity_poly.pdbx_strand_id
1 'polypeptide(L)'
;MRYENGWIFADGRFARGGFSVENGRFAHVLEDVPGPAEDLDGALVIPGLVDIHVHGCAGADFSDGDYAGLVRMARYLARRGVTSFAPASMTLPYDALDKAFHAAARLRREGLADGARLMGIQMEGPFLSREKRGSQNPAYLRLPDWDRFLRLYDAAEGLLRIVDVAPELPG
;
A
#
# COMPACT_ATOMS: atom_id res chain seq x y z
N MET A 1 20.39 -3.84 15.48
CA MET A 1 19.47 -3.76 16.64
C MET A 1 18.96 -5.17 16.92
N ARG A 2 18.97 -5.63 18.16
CA ARG A 2 18.55 -6.99 18.55
C ARG A 2 17.35 -6.90 19.48
N TYR A 3 16.47 -7.88 19.40
CA TYR A 3 15.27 -8.05 20.22
C TYR A 3 15.22 -9.46 20.78
N GLU A 4 14.75 -9.63 22.02
CA GLU A 4 14.64 -10.92 22.69
C GLU A 4 13.34 -11.08 23.48
N ASN A 5 13.10 -12.29 24.01
CA ASN A 5 11.94 -12.59 24.86
C ASN A 5 10.58 -12.31 24.24
N GLY A 6 10.45 -12.49 22.91
CA GLY A 6 9.18 -12.40 22.18
C GLY A 6 8.62 -13.75 21.76
N TRP A 7 7.42 -13.72 21.16
CA TRP A 7 6.85 -14.81 20.39
C TRP A 7 6.91 -14.43 18.90
N ILE A 8 7.83 -15.03 18.17
CA ILE A 8 8.13 -14.66 16.80
C ILE A 8 7.36 -15.59 15.85
N PHE A 9 6.58 -15.04 14.94
CA PHE A 9 5.91 -15.81 13.90
C PHE A 9 6.89 -16.11 12.75
N ALA A 10 7.29 -17.36 12.65
CA ALA A 10 8.16 -17.87 11.59
C ALA A 10 7.70 -19.29 11.21
N ASP A 11 7.84 -19.67 9.95
CA ASP A 11 7.50 -20.98 9.42
C ASP A 11 6.08 -21.46 9.79
N GLY A 12 5.11 -20.53 9.74
CA GLY A 12 3.69 -20.82 9.97
C GLY A 12 3.29 -20.99 11.44
N ARG A 13 4.17 -20.72 12.40
CA ARG A 13 3.91 -20.87 13.84
C ARG A 13 4.60 -19.78 14.66
N PHE A 14 4.13 -19.58 15.88
CA PHE A 14 4.83 -18.79 16.86
C PHE A 14 5.85 -19.65 17.62
N ALA A 15 7.06 -19.14 17.76
CA ALA A 15 8.10 -19.71 18.59
C ALA A 15 8.68 -18.64 19.50
N ARG A 16 9.04 -19.02 20.73
CA ARG A 16 9.66 -18.11 21.68
C ARG A 16 11.13 -17.88 21.30
N GLY A 17 11.56 -16.60 21.31
CA GLY A 17 12.92 -16.24 20.96
C GLY A 17 13.07 -14.76 20.67
N GLY A 18 13.99 -14.45 19.78
CA GLY A 18 14.31 -13.09 19.37
C GLY A 18 14.68 -13.00 17.89
N PHE A 19 15.12 -11.84 17.49
CA PHE A 19 15.63 -11.57 16.14
C PHE A 19 16.56 -10.36 16.17
N SER A 20 17.37 -10.21 15.15
CA SER A 20 18.12 -8.97 14.90
C SER A 20 17.62 -8.26 13.64
N VAL A 21 17.88 -6.95 13.57
CA VAL A 21 17.66 -6.12 12.38
C VAL A 21 19.00 -5.52 11.96
N GLU A 22 19.40 -5.84 10.73
CA GLU A 22 20.61 -5.36 10.09
C GLU A 22 20.29 -4.74 8.75
N ASN A 23 20.74 -3.50 8.50
CA ASN A 23 20.48 -2.78 7.27
C ASN A 23 18.98 -2.72 6.89
N GLY A 24 18.09 -2.58 7.89
CA GLY A 24 16.65 -2.53 7.69
C GLY A 24 15.99 -3.87 7.32
N ARG A 25 16.69 -4.99 7.53
CA ARG A 25 16.20 -6.34 7.25
C ARG A 25 16.30 -7.21 8.49
N PHE A 26 15.41 -8.17 8.61
CA PHE A 26 15.54 -9.23 9.60
C PHE A 26 16.78 -10.07 9.31
N ALA A 27 17.56 -10.33 10.38
CA ALA A 27 18.66 -11.26 10.42
C ALA A 27 18.52 -12.09 11.70
N HIS A 28 19.11 -13.27 11.75
CA HIS A 28 19.15 -14.13 12.95
C HIS A 28 17.78 -14.28 13.65
N VAL A 29 16.76 -14.72 12.89
CA VAL A 29 15.41 -14.96 13.42
C VAL A 29 15.39 -16.29 14.18
N LEU A 30 15.00 -16.25 15.46
CA LEU A 30 14.98 -17.42 16.38
C LEU A 30 16.38 -18.02 16.64
N GLU A 31 17.43 -17.30 16.34
CA GLU A 31 18.80 -17.68 16.63
C GLU A 31 19.29 -16.98 17.91
N ASP A 32 20.13 -17.66 18.67
CA ASP A 32 20.78 -17.06 19.84
C ASP A 32 22.03 -16.28 19.40
N VAL A 33 21.92 -14.97 19.41
CA VAL A 33 22.99 -14.06 19.03
C VAL A 33 23.42 -13.28 20.26
N PRO A 34 24.70 -13.34 20.70
CA PRO A 34 25.17 -12.61 21.86
C PRO A 34 25.12 -11.09 21.65
N GLY A 35 24.91 -10.34 22.72
CA GLY A 35 24.96 -8.88 22.72
C GLY A 35 23.74 -8.24 23.37
N PRO A 36 23.76 -6.91 23.53
CA PRO A 36 22.64 -6.17 24.11
C PRO A 36 21.38 -6.29 23.23
N ALA A 37 20.25 -6.49 23.88
CA ALA A 37 18.95 -6.64 23.21
C ALA A 37 17.87 -5.81 23.92
N GLU A 38 16.84 -5.44 23.17
CA GLU A 38 15.60 -4.91 23.70
C GLU A 38 14.67 -6.06 24.09
N ASP A 39 14.17 -6.06 25.31
CA ASP A 39 13.23 -7.07 25.81
C ASP A 39 11.83 -6.79 25.27
N LEU A 40 11.26 -7.76 24.57
CA LEU A 40 9.90 -7.68 24.02
C LEU A 40 8.81 -8.03 25.05
N ASP A 41 9.19 -8.42 26.26
CA ASP A 41 8.26 -8.75 27.35
C ASP A 41 7.13 -9.72 26.91
N GLY A 42 7.48 -10.74 26.14
CA GLY A 42 6.52 -11.72 25.64
C GLY A 42 5.61 -11.24 24.51
N ALA A 43 5.87 -10.09 23.92
CA ALA A 43 5.07 -9.58 22.81
C ALA A 43 5.04 -10.54 21.61
N LEU A 44 3.91 -10.55 20.91
CA LEU A 44 3.76 -11.27 19.64
C LEU A 44 4.34 -10.44 18.50
N VAL A 45 5.27 -11.02 17.76
CA VAL A 45 5.90 -10.38 16.59
C VAL A 45 5.46 -11.12 15.34
N ILE A 46 4.84 -10.40 14.43
CA ILE A 46 4.40 -10.90 13.12
C ILE A 46 5.06 -10.08 12.01
N PRO A 47 5.15 -10.58 10.79
CA PRO A 47 5.45 -9.76 9.61
C PRO A 47 4.49 -8.58 9.53
N GLY A 48 4.98 -7.44 9.08
CA GLY A 48 4.13 -6.27 8.83
C GLY A 48 3.01 -6.61 7.83
N LEU A 49 1.81 -6.12 8.10
CA LEU A 49 0.66 -6.33 7.23
C LEU A 49 0.85 -5.57 5.91
N VAL A 50 0.29 -6.12 4.85
CA VAL A 50 0.27 -5.51 3.51
C VAL A 50 -1.18 -5.26 3.12
N ASP A 51 -1.51 -4.00 2.84
CA ASP A 51 -2.83 -3.61 2.36
C ASP A 51 -2.76 -3.26 0.86
N ILE A 52 -3.42 -4.05 0.03
CA ILE A 52 -3.39 -3.87 -1.42
C ILE A 52 -4.64 -3.17 -1.96
N HIS A 53 -5.60 -2.81 -1.10
CA HIS A 53 -6.84 -2.15 -1.50
C HIS A 53 -7.38 -1.26 -0.39
N VAL A 54 -7.01 0.00 -0.38
CA VAL A 54 -7.51 1.00 0.56
C VAL A 54 -7.77 2.32 -0.17
N HIS A 55 -9.02 2.80 -0.14
CA HIS A 55 -9.37 4.10 -0.74
C HIS A 55 -8.94 5.25 0.13
N GLY A 56 -9.25 5.16 1.43
CA GLY A 56 -8.95 6.24 2.36
C GLY A 56 -8.97 5.80 3.82
N CYS A 57 -8.31 6.60 4.65
CA CYS A 57 -8.34 6.48 6.11
C CYS A 57 -7.88 7.79 6.76
N ALA A 58 -8.10 7.93 8.07
CA ALA A 58 -7.68 9.09 8.85
C ALA A 58 -8.16 10.45 8.28
N GLY A 59 -9.38 10.47 7.70
CA GLY A 59 -9.95 11.68 7.12
C GLY A 59 -9.28 12.12 5.82
N ALA A 60 -8.71 11.20 5.06
CA ALA A 60 -8.16 11.43 3.74
C ALA A 60 -8.58 10.29 2.80
N ASP A 61 -8.72 10.59 1.53
CA ASP A 61 -8.95 9.65 0.45
C ASP A 61 -7.88 9.80 -0.62
N PHE A 62 -7.42 8.68 -1.16
CA PHE A 62 -6.41 8.70 -2.21
C PHE A 62 -6.89 9.44 -3.47
N SER A 63 -8.17 9.31 -3.77
CA SER A 63 -8.81 9.93 -4.92
C SER A 63 -8.91 11.46 -4.85
N ASP A 64 -8.69 12.07 -3.67
CA ASP A 64 -8.61 13.53 -3.53
C ASP A 64 -7.37 14.13 -4.22
N GLY A 65 -6.35 13.30 -4.46
CA GLY A 65 -5.07 13.72 -5.02
C GLY A 65 -4.33 14.72 -4.11
N ASP A 66 -4.65 14.68 -2.80
CA ASP A 66 -3.99 15.49 -1.78
C ASP A 66 -2.76 14.76 -1.24
N TYR A 67 -1.57 15.30 -1.53
CA TYR A 67 -0.32 14.75 -1.03
C TYR A 67 -0.25 14.67 0.49
N ALA A 68 -0.71 15.71 1.20
CA ALA A 68 -0.68 15.72 2.67
C ALA A 68 -1.65 14.68 3.24
N GLY A 69 -2.80 14.48 2.59
CA GLY A 69 -3.75 13.40 2.88
C GLY A 69 -3.10 12.03 2.73
N LEU A 70 -2.42 11.78 1.62
CA LEU A 70 -1.74 10.51 1.37
C LEU A 70 -0.64 10.21 2.41
N VAL A 71 0.13 11.22 2.80
CA VAL A 71 1.13 11.10 3.90
C VAL A 71 0.44 10.74 5.21
N ARG A 72 -0.71 11.37 5.51
CA ARG A 72 -1.52 11.08 6.70
C ARG A 72 -2.03 9.64 6.72
N MET A 73 -2.50 9.15 5.56
CA MET A 73 -2.90 7.74 5.38
C MET A 73 -1.74 6.80 5.68
N ALA A 74 -0.56 7.02 5.07
CA ALA A 74 0.61 6.18 5.26
C ALA A 74 1.05 6.09 6.73
N ARG A 75 1.04 7.21 7.45
CA ARG A 75 1.34 7.25 8.89
C ARG A 75 0.30 6.52 9.73
N TYR A 76 -0.98 6.69 9.39
CA TYR A 76 -2.06 6.00 10.09
C TYR A 76 -1.95 4.48 9.91
N LEU A 77 -1.73 4.02 8.69
CA LEU A 77 -1.58 2.61 8.36
C LEU A 77 -0.40 1.97 9.12
N ALA A 78 0.75 2.65 9.16
CA ALA A 78 1.91 2.18 9.92
C ALA A 78 1.61 1.95 11.40
N ARG A 79 0.87 2.88 12.02
CA ARG A 79 0.42 2.76 13.42
C ARG A 79 -0.57 1.63 13.66
N ARG A 80 -1.14 1.05 12.61
CA ARG A 80 -2.05 -0.11 12.64
C ARG A 80 -1.38 -1.41 12.24
N GLY A 81 -0.04 -1.41 12.10
CA GLY A 81 0.73 -2.59 11.73
C GLY A 81 0.80 -2.86 10.22
N VAL A 82 0.21 -2.01 9.40
CA VAL A 82 0.36 -2.06 7.93
C VAL A 82 1.69 -1.40 7.55
N THR A 83 2.64 -2.18 7.09
CA THR A 83 3.99 -1.69 6.74
C THR A 83 4.14 -1.35 5.26
N SER A 84 3.23 -1.86 4.43
CA SER A 84 3.21 -1.59 2.99
C SER A 84 1.78 -1.50 2.49
N PHE A 85 1.50 -0.58 1.56
CA PHE A 85 0.16 -0.43 1.01
C PHE A 85 0.16 -0.03 -0.46
N ALA A 86 -0.94 -0.37 -1.14
CA ALA A 86 -1.29 0.13 -2.47
C ALA A 86 -2.65 0.82 -2.36
N PRO A 87 -2.72 2.16 -2.39
CA PRO A 87 -3.99 2.85 -2.38
C PRO A 87 -4.77 2.56 -3.66
N ALA A 88 -6.08 2.43 -3.52
CA ALA A 88 -7.02 2.22 -4.62
C ALA A 88 -7.70 3.54 -5.00
N SER A 89 -7.66 3.89 -6.30
CA SER A 89 -8.46 5.01 -6.80
C SER A 89 -9.93 4.61 -6.93
N MET A 90 -10.82 5.61 -6.95
CA MET A 90 -12.20 5.44 -7.40
C MET A 90 -12.30 5.65 -8.91
N THR A 91 -13.46 5.29 -9.49
CA THR A 91 -13.81 5.68 -10.88
C THR A 91 -14.09 7.18 -10.93
N LEU A 92 -13.14 7.94 -11.48
CA LEU A 92 -13.10 9.39 -11.51
C LEU A 92 -12.79 9.92 -12.92
N PRO A 93 -12.95 11.23 -13.17
CA PRO A 93 -12.38 11.88 -14.35
C PRO A 93 -10.86 11.66 -14.44
N TYR A 94 -10.35 11.60 -15.67
CA TYR A 94 -8.92 11.33 -15.90
C TYR A 94 -7.96 12.34 -15.24
N ASP A 95 -8.36 13.62 -15.19
CA ASP A 95 -7.58 14.67 -14.52
C ASP A 95 -7.50 14.48 -13.00
N ALA A 96 -8.54 13.96 -12.38
CA ALA A 96 -8.53 13.61 -10.96
C ALA A 96 -7.65 12.39 -10.68
N LEU A 97 -7.72 11.36 -11.54
CA LEU A 97 -6.84 10.20 -11.45
C LEU A 97 -5.36 10.59 -11.63
N ASP A 98 -5.08 11.43 -12.64
CA ASP A 98 -3.75 11.95 -12.92
C ASP A 98 -3.16 12.66 -11.70
N LYS A 99 -3.93 13.56 -11.08
CA LYS A 99 -3.54 14.27 -9.86
C LYS A 99 -3.22 13.30 -8.70
N ALA A 100 -4.07 12.29 -8.50
CA ALA A 100 -3.86 11.30 -7.44
C ALA A 100 -2.59 10.47 -7.69
N PHE A 101 -2.35 10.06 -8.94
CA PHE A 101 -1.18 9.27 -9.32
C PHE A 101 0.12 10.07 -9.19
N HIS A 102 0.12 11.35 -9.57
CA HIS A 102 1.25 12.24 -9.32
C HIS A 102 1.54 12.43 -7.83
N ALA A 103 0.51 12.53 -6.97
CA ALA A 103 0.72 12.60 -5.52
C ALA A 103 1.39 11.33 -4.98
N ALA A 104 0.99 10.15 -5.48
CA ALA A 104 1.62 8.88 -5.11
C ALA A 104 3.07 8.79 -5.63
N ALA A 105 3.32 9.17 -6.88
CA ALA A 105 4.66 9.21 -7.45
C ALA A 105 5.59 10.13 -6.65
N ARG A 106 5.09 11.28 -6.23
CA ARG A 106 5.80 12.19 -5.34
C ARG A 106 6.15 11.53 -4.01
N LEU A 107 5.19 10.89 -3.34
CA LEU A 107 5.45 10.19 -2.06
C LEU A 107 6.51 9.10 -2.23
N ARG A 108 6.48 8.38 -3.34
CA ARG A 108 7.48 7.35 -3.64
C ARG A 108 8.89 7.91 -3.80
N ARG A 109 9.02 9.06 -4.47
CA ARG A 109 10.34 9.72 -4.67
C ARG A 109 10.89 10.32 -3.38
N GLU A 110 10.03 11.03 -2.62
CA GLU A 110 10.44 11.69 -1.38
C GLU A 110 10.68 10.68 -0.25
N GLY A 111 9.97 9.55 -0.28
CA GLY A 111 9.99 8.58 0.81
C GLY A 111 9.27 9.08 2.05
N LEU A 112 9.06 8.19 3.00
CA LEU A 112 8.48 8.51 4.31
C LEU A 112 9.04 7.55 5.36
N ALA A 113 9.84 8.07 6.28
CA ALA A 113 10.51 7.23 7.27
C ALA A 113 9.56 6.72 8.38
N ASP A 114 8.50 7.46 8.68
CA ASP A 114 7.55 7.22 9.77
C ASP A 114 6.17 6.75 9.30
N GLY A 115 6.09 6.19 8.10
CA GLY A 115 4.84 5.71 7.49
C GLY A 115 4.95 4.36 6.82
N ALA A 116 3.81 3.78 6.47
CA ALA A 116 3.75 2.59 5.63
C ALA A 116 4.35 2.89 4.24
N ARG A 117 5.08 1.94 3.70
CA ARG A 117 5.71 2.07 2.39
C ARG A 117 4.66 1.99 1.28
N LEU A 118 4.60 2.99 0.44
CA LEU A 118 3.83 2.93 -0.80
C LEU A 118 4.50 1.92 -1.75
N MET A 119 3.83 0.81 -2.02
CA MET A 119 4.35 -0.27 -2.88
C MET A 119 3.84 -0.21 -4.31
N GLY A 120 2.71 0.43 -4.52
CA GLY A 120 2.06 0.56 -5.83
C GLY A 120 0.77 1.35 -5.72
N ILE A 121 0.03 1.40 -6.81
CA ILE A 121 -1.32 1.95 -6.94
C ILE A 121 -2.20 0.85 -7.51
N GLN A 122 -3.42 0.73 -7.00
CA GLN A 122 -4.50 0.03 -7.66
C GLN A 122 -5.41 1.05 -8.36
N MET A 123 -5.62 0.88 -9.64
CA MET A 123 -6.58 1.65 -10.43
C MET A 123 -7.91 0.90 -10.47
N GLU A 124 -8.86 1.27 -9.61
CA GLU A 124 -10.21 0.72 -9.63
C GLU A 124 -11.11 1.57 -10.53
N GLY A 125 -11.27 1.09 -11.75
CA GLY A 125 -11.92 1.84 -12.83
C GLY A 125 -10.94 2.80 -13.55
N PRO A 126 -11.41 3.46 -14.61
CA PRO A 126 -12.79 3.63 -15.05
C PRO A 126 -13.32 2.51 -15.98
N PHE A 127 -12.57 1.47 -16.25
CA PHE A 127 -12.86 0.43 -17.26
C PHE A 127 -13.74 -0.70 -16.69
N LEU A 128 -14.78 -0.31 -15.94
CA LEU A 128 -15.70 -1.24 -15.28
C LEU A 128 -17.05 -1.33 -15.98
N SER A 129 -17.68 -2.50 -15.85
CA SER A 129 -19.03 -2.73 -16.37
C SER A 129 -20.05 -1.83 -15.66
N ARG A 130 -20.91 -1.16 -16.43
CA ARG A 130 -22.00 -0.35 -15.88
C ARG A 130 -22.94 -1.16 -14.98
N GLU A 131 -23.18 -2.41 -15.34
CA GLU A 131 -24.08 -3.30 -14.60
C GLU A 131 -23.47 -3.82 -13.30
N LYS A 132 -22.13 -4.01 -13.30
CA LYS A 132 -21.39 -4.61 -12.19
C LYS A 132 -20.51 -3.62 -11.43
N ARG A 133 -20.69 -2.32 -11.65
CA ARG A 133 -19.84 -1.25 -11.09
C ARG A 133 -19.84 -1.13 -9.56
N GLY A 134 -20.80 -1.76 -8.88
CA GLY A 134 -20.96 -1.55 -7.44
C GLY A 134 -21.28 -0.09 -7.11
N SER A 135 -20.54 0.50 -6.19
CA SER A 135 -20.67 1.89 -5.75
C SER A 135 -19.98 2.91 -6.67
N GLN A 136 -19.28 2.46 -7.72
CA GLN A 136 -18.55 3.34 -8.63
C GLN A 136 -19.48 4.27 -9.41
N ASN A 137 -19.07 5.55 -9.60
CA ASN A 137 -19.91 6.55 -10.24
C ASN A 137 -20.08 6.26 -11.75
N PRO A 138 -21.32 6.00 -12.24
CA PRO A 138 -21.55 5.63 -13.62
C PRO A 138 -21.25 6.75 -14.63
N ALA A 139 -21.15 8.00 -14.20
CA ALA A 139 -20.82 9.13 -15.08
C ALA A 139 -19.36 9.07 -15.57
N TYR A 140 -18.49 8.43 -14.83
CA TYR A 140 -17.06 8.36 -15.12
C TYR A 140 -16.59 7.01 -15.65
N LEU A 141 -17.50 6.03 -15.80
CA LEU A 141 -17.18 4.77 -16.46
C LEU A 141 -16.80 5.03 -17.92
N ARG A 142 -15.80 4.33 -18.39
CA ARG A 142 -15.28 4.41 -19.75
C ARG A 142 -15.07 3.01 -20.32
N LEU A 143 -15.14 2.91 -21.62
CA LEU A 143 -14.61 1.74 -22.30
C LEU A 143 -13.08 1.72 -22.18
N PRO A 144 -12.45 0.54 -22.21
CA PRO A 144 -11.01 0.43 -22.28
C PRO A 144 -10.43 1.31 -23.38
N ASP A 145 -9.44 2.12 -23.04
CA ASP A 145 -8.79 3.09 -23.94
C ASP A 145 -7.29 3.04 -23.64
N TRP A 146 -6.54 2.44 -24.56
CA TRP A 146 -5.12 2.21 -24.39
C TRP A 146 -4.30 3.50 -24.26
N ASP A 147 -4.61 4.52 -25.04
CA ASP A 147 -3.88 5.79 -25.01
C ASP A 147 -4.12 6.53 -23.68
N ARG A 148 -5.35 6.48 -23.17
CA ARG A 148 -5.68 7.04 -21.87
C ARG A 148 -5.04 6.28 -20.72
N PHE A 149 -5.04 4.94 -20.82
CA PHE A 149 -4.36 4.10 -19.84
C PHE A 149 -2.85 4.42 -19.78
N LEU A 150 -2.18 4.51 -20.93
CA LEU A 150 -0.75 4.83 -20.98
C LEU A 150 -0.41 6.18 -20.32
N ARG A 151 -1.24 7.21 -20.52
CA ARG A 151 -1.04 8.51 -19.85
C ARG A 151 -1.13 8.38 -18.33
N LEU A 152 -2.09 7.62 -17.80
CA LEU A 152 -2.19 7.36 -16.36
C LEU A 152 -1.03 6.50 -15.84
N TYR A 153 -0.60 5.54 -16.63
CA TYR A 153 0.56 4.71 -16.32
C TYR A 153 1.84 5.56 -16.20
N ASP A 154 2.04 6.48 -17.15
CA ASP A 154 3.17 7.41 -17.12
C ASP A 154 3.09 8.37 -15.91
N ALA A 155 1.90 8.91 -15.60
CA ALA A 155 1.67 9.75 -14.43
C ALA A 155 1.96 9.03 -13.10
N ALA A 156 1.74 7.73 -13.08
CA ALA A 156 2.04 6.87 -11.93
C ALA A 156 3.54 6.53 -11.78
N GLU A 157 4.40 6.89 -12.74
CA GLU A 157 5.85 6.63 -12.71
C GLU A 157 6.19 5.16 -12.35
N GLY A 158 5.46 4.20 -12.96
CA GLY A 158 5.65 2.77 -12.72
C GLY A 158 5.07 2.26 -11.39
N LEU A 159 4.27 3.04 -10.69
CA LEU A 159 3.58 2.60 -9.47
C LEU A 159 2.27 1.86 -9.74
N LEU A 160 1.70 1.96 -10.93
CA LEU A 160 0.48 1.23 -11.27
C LEU A 160 0.77 -0.27 -11.31
N ARG A 161 0.24 -1.02 -10.34
CA ARG A 161 0.52 -2.45 -10.15
C ARG A 161 -0.70 -3.33 -10.32
N ILE A 162 -1.88 -2.77 -10.04
CA ILE A 162 -3.16 -3.46 -10.14
C ILE A 162 -4.09 -2.59 -10.95
N VAL A 163 -4.80 -3.19 -11.89
CA VAL A 163 -5.80 -2.53 -12.72
C VAL A 163 -7.05 -3.39 -12.74
N ASP A 164 -8.16 -2.82 -12.30
CA ASP A 164 -9.44 -3.50 -12.36
C ASP A 164 -10.11 -3.17 -13.70
N VAL A 165 -10.43 -4.20 -14.44
CA VAL A 165 -11.05 -4.08 -15.77
C VAL A 165 -12.16 -5.11 -15.93
N ALA A 166 -13.25 -4.72 -16.57
CA ALA A 166 -14.30 -5.62 -17.00
C ALA A 166 -13.93 -6.21 -18.37
N PRO A 167 -13.46 -7.46 -18.44
CA PRO A 167 -12.88 -8.03 -19.66
C PRO A 167 -13.94 -8.28 -20.77
N GLU A 168 -15.21 -8.20 -20.41
CA GLU A 168 -16.34 -8.32 -21.36
C GLU A 168 -16.63 -7.03 -22.13
N LEU A 169 -16.01 -5.90 -21.77
CA LEU A 169 -16.19 -4.63 -22.48
C LEU A 169 -15.42 -4.64 -23.81
N PRO A 170 -15.97 -4.01 -24.85
CA PRO A 170 -15.24 -3.82 -26.10
C PRO A 170 -14.09 -2.81 -25.91
N GLY A 171 -12.97 -3.05 -26.61
CA GLY A 171 -11.79 -2.16 -26.58
C GLY A 171 -10.48 -2.90 -26.68
#